data_5633d53e63418633d498c48bfb49bf58
#
_entry.id   5633d53e63418633d498c48bfb49bf58
#
_cell.length_a   1.000
_cell.length_b   1.000
_cell.length_c   1.000
_cell.angle_alpha   90.00
_cell.angle_beta   90.00
_cell.angle_gamma   90.00
#
_symmetry.space_group_name_H-M   'P 1'
#
loop_
_entity.id
_entity.type
_entity.pdbx_description
1 polymer ?
#
loop_
_entity_poly.entity_id
_entity_poly.type
_entity_poly.pdbx_seq_one_letter_code
_entity_poly.pdbx_strand_id
1 'polypeptide(L)'
;MMFQSTRRPKLTLLLGAVWAVLALGGGTLHAQRFNDRTIIKPVYFAALAEFYTGDFEDALDGFLDAGRQGIRTADARWIDSICYHTMTGETYYQMGNLAKAREHFDSALRLYVAHSQWMMHVQFPNTIQADNIVGKQPPPWGNTKRQRRLGKYPQTMLIARTRVNVGSINDQTVVQNQDILYPLHVEELVRCTCLAIRRRAEILGPLGDHDDLTKQVLEHASKRQGQPNHWSEAWLELQLGVAYQAAGKTNLATASLQRALVAAGQWDHSLTGLAQLELGKIALAQMDFPTAANLFEEASYSAYHYEDPLVLEESLRWGAIVHLLGNRQGLYPPLEAAAGWSRNKRDLAIVYASVLNLAAEGYAALGDLQRANGALQTTRRAIGRRGMSAGRLGAQRDYIAALVGYAGGNKKAGDEALAAVMDFQRRGGSLRLAQVAIADEMYTSGMIRARTAVDVYANVLRDPTPTDWALEPKESLTILLTPQSGSLDRWFEAAIERDDVPLAIEVADRARRLRFFSSLPMGGRLLNLRWILEAPEARLDNVAKLQRQDILVRFPALQQNSQKIADARRELAAMPISSNDRTVQVRQGALYEQLTSLAQQQELLLHAVALRRVAAEMVFPP
;
A
#
# COMPACT_ATOMS: atom_id res chain seq x y z
N MET A 1 -21.83 10.94 -43.58
CA MET A 1 -21.37 9.53 -43.58
C MET A 1 -21.57 9.00 -42.18
N MET A 2 -22.60 8.18 -42.02
CA MET A 2 -23.01 7.55 -40.75
C MET A 2 -22.12 6.34 -40.48
N PHE A 3 -21.55 6.25 -39.29
CA PHE A 3 -20.97 5.01 -38.76
C PHE A 3 -21.94 4.40 -37.76
N GLN A 4 -22.55 3.31 -38.16
CA GLN A 4 -23.36 2.44 -37.32
C GLN A 4 -22.45 1.60 -36.42
N SER A 5 -22.70 1.67 -35.11
CA SER A 5 -22.09 0.83 -34.08
C SER A 5 -22.85 -0.50 -34.03
N THR A 6 -22.23 -1.57 -34.48
CA THR A 6 -22.73 -2.94 -34.32
C THR A 6 -22.40 -3.46 -32.91
N ARG A 7 -23.38 -3.46 -32.02
CA ARG A 7 -23.34 -4.22 -30.75
C ARG A 7 -23.35 -5.72 -31.04
N ARG A 8 -22.34 -6.43 -30.61
CA ARG A 8 -22.26 -7.90 -30.64
C ARG A 8 -22.91 -8.51 -29.39
N PRO A 9 -23.82 -9.48 -29.49
CA PRO A 9 -24.34 -10.21 -28.34
C PRO A 9 -23.40 -11.38 -28.00
N LYS A 10 -22.56 -11.22 -26.99
CA LYS A 10 -21.68 -12.29 -26.49
C LYS A 10 -21.91 -12.68 -25.01
N LEU A 11 -22.98 -12.18 -24.39
CA LEU A 11 -23.17 -12.36 -22.94
C LEU A 11 -23.94 -13.63 -22.54
N THR A 12 -24.60 -14.32 -23.44
CA THR A 12 -25.50 -15.45 -23.10
C THR A 12 -24.81 -16.82 -23.12
N LEU A 13 -23.65 -16.96 -23.75
CA LEU A 13 -22.96 -18.25 -23.86
C LEU A 13 -21.89 -18.50 -22.77
N LEU A 14 -21.40 -17.44 -22.09
CA LEU A 14 -20.42 -17.57 -21.02
C LEU A 14 -21.04 -17.98 -19.68
N LEU A 15 -22.29 -17.63 -19.41
CA LEU A 15 -22.98 -18.04 -18.19
C LEU A 15 -23.26 -19.56 -18.10
N GLY A 16 -23.38 -20.24 -19.25
CA GLY A 16 -23.55 -21.69 -19.29
C GLY A 16 -22.30 -22.50 -19.02
N ALA A 17 -21.13 -21.97 -19.37
CA ALA A 17 -19.85 -22.67 -19.21
C ALA A 17 -19.30 -22.61 -17.78
N VAL A 18 -19.58 -21.55 -17.04
CA VAL A 18 -19.17 -21.39 -15.62
C VAL A 18 -19.93 -22.38 -14.71
N TRP A 19 -21.19 -22.70 -15.05
CA TRP A 19 -21.99 -23.69 -14.32
C TRP A 19 -21.53 -25.13 -14.55
N ALA A 20 -20.97 -25.45 -15.70
CA ALA A 20 -20.51 -26.80 -16.02
C ALA A 20 -19.15 -27.15 -15.39
N VAL A 21 -18.28 -26.18 -15.14
CA VAL A 21 -16.95 -26.41 -14.52
C VAL A 21 -17.03 -26.53 -13.00
N LEU A 22 -18.03 -25.92 -12.36
CA LEU A 22 -18.29 -26.06 -10.91
C LEU A 22 -18.93 -27.41 -10.54
N ALA A 23 -19.46 -28.16 -11.49
CA ALA A 23 -20.11 -29.43 -11.25
C ALA A 23 -19.16 -30.65 -11.31
N LEU A 24 -17.90 -30.50 -11.74
CA LEU A 24 -16.95 -31.60 -11.94
C LEU A 24 -15.78 -31.65 -10.96
N GLY A 25 -15.68 -30.72 -10.02
CA GLY A 25 -14.77 -30.76 -8.90
C GLY A 25 -15.46 -31.39 -7.69
N GLY A 26 -15.23 -32.68 -7.45
CA GLY A 26 -15.89 -33.46 -6.39
C GLY A 26 -15.55 -33.04 -4.96
N GLY A 27 -16.05 -31.89 -4.53
CA GLY A 27 -16.30 -31.53 -3.16
C GLY A 27 -17.79 -31.27 -3.05
N THR A 28 -18.49 -31.92 -2.12
CA THR A 28 -19.90 -31.69 -1.86
C THR A 28 -20.15 -30.24 -1.48
N LEU A 29 -20.24 -29.36 -2.49
CA LEU A 29 -20.91 -28.09 -2.35
C LEU A 29 -22.37 -28.42 -2.03
N HIS A 30 -22.74 -28.37 -0.76
CA HIS A 30 -24.11 -28.17 -0.39
C HIS A 30 -24.51 -26.87 -1.08
N ALA A 31 -25.23 -27.00 -2.19
CA ALA A 31 -25.94 -25.89 -2.81
C ALA A 31 -26.99 -25.41 -1.80
N GLN A 32 -26.58 -24.62 -0.81
CA GLN A 32 -27.48 -23.79 -0.06
C GLN A 32 -28.20 -22.95 -1.13
N ARG A 33 -29.50 -23.13 -1.25
CA ARG A 33 -30.38 -22.23 -1.97
C ARG A 33 -30.03 -20.83 -1.45
N PHE A 34 -29.32 -20.04 -2.26
CA PHE A 34 -29.00 -18.66 -1.93
C PHE A 34 -30.32 -17.94 -1.73
N ASN A 35 -30.67 -17.78 -0.45
CA ASN A 35 -31.90 -17.13 -0.08
C ASN A 35 -31.71 -15.66 -0.45
N ASP A 36 -32.61 -15.07 -1.23
CA ASP A 36 -32.62 -13.67 -1.65
C ASP A 36 -32.46 -12.67 -0.48
N ARG A 37 -32.59 -13.17 0.75
CA ARG A 37 -32.50 -12.42 2.00
C ARG A 37 -31.11 -12.36 2.62
N THR A 38 -30.10 -13.05 2.04
CA THR A 38 -28.74 -13.01 2.60
C THR A 38 -28.13 -11.62 2.43
N ILE A 39 -27.53 -11.11 3.49
CA ILE A 39 -26.77 -9.89 3.57
C ILE A 39 -25.29 -10.30 3.67
N ILE A 40 -24.50 -9.95 2.86
CA ILE A 40 -24.26 -9.13 1.70
C ILE A 40 -24.73 -9.88 0.44
N LYS A 41 -25.12 -9.15 -0.60
CA LYS A 41 -25.69 -9.75 -1.82
C LYS A 41 -24.67 -10.58 -2.62
N PRO A 42 -25.09 -11.67 -3.30
CA PRO A 42 -24.17 -12.53 -4.09
C PRO A 42 -23.38 -11.78 -5.17
N VAL A 43 -23.96 -10.73 -5.77
CA VAL A 43 -23.28 -9.88 -6.77
C VAL A 43 -22.00 -9.23 -6.22
N TYR A 44 -21.95 -8.94 -4.93
CA TYR A 44 -20.75 -8.45 -4.26
C TYR A 44 -19.60 -9.46 -4.31
N PHE A 45 -19.87 -10.74 -4.03
CA PHE A 45 -18.83 -11.78 -4.07
C PHE A 45 -18.36 -12.08 -5.49
N ALA A 46 -19.23 -11.91 -6.49
CA ALA A 46 -18.82 -11.97 -7.89
C ALA A 46 -17.84 -10.83 -8.23
N ALA A 47 -18.15 -9.59 -7.82
CA ALA A 47 -17.24 -8.45 -7.99
C ALA A 47 -15.94 -8.61 -7.20
N LEU A 48 -15.99 -9.23 -6.00
CA LEU A 48 -14.81 -9.53 -5.19
C LEU A 48 -13.89 -10.54 -5.90
N ALA A 49 -14.46 -11.53 -6.59
CA ALA A 49 -13.68 -12.46 -7.40
C ALA A 49 -12.98 -11.74 -8.57
N GLU A 50 -13.65 -10.84 -9.29
CA GLU A 50 -13.03 -10.01 -10.34
C GLU A 50 -11.94 -9.09 -9.77
N PHE A 51 -12.15 -8.51 -8.59
CA PHE A 51 -11.13 -7.73 -7.91
C PHE A 51 -9.84 -8.55 -7.68
N TYR A 52 -9.94 -9.77 -7.16
CA TYR A 52 -8.78 -10.62 -6.90
C TYR A 52 -8.10 -11.13 -8.19
N THR A 53 -8.84 -11.21 -9.30
CA THR A 53 -8.22 -11.46 -10.61
C THR A 53 -7.46 -10.25 -11.14
N GLY A 54 -7.65 -9.07 -10.53
CA GLY A 54 -7.07 -7.79 -10.93
C GLY A 54 -7.80 -7.09 -12.06
N ASP A 55 -9.04 -7.51 -12.36
CA ASP A 55 -9.93 -6.82 -13.29
C ASP A 55 -10.69 -5.74 -12.53
N PHE A 56 -9.99 -4.62 -12.30
CA PHE A 56 -10.49 -3.56 -11.42
C PHE A 56 -11.67 -2.78 -12.03
N GLU A 57 -11.79 -2.73 -13.35
CA GLU A 57 -12.91 -2.05 -14.01
C GLU A 57 -14.21 -2.84 -13.82
N ASP A 58 -14.18 -4.15 -14.11
CA ASP A 58 -15.35 -5.03 -13.92
C ASP A 58 -15.70 -5.17 -12.42
N ALA A 59 -14.69 -5.25 -11.54
CA ALA A 59 -14.89 -5.25 -10.09
C ALA A 59 -15.59 -3.97 -9.61
N LEU A 60 -15.15 -2.80 -10.10
CA LEU A 60 -15.73 -1.51 -9.76
C LEU A 60 -17.20 -1.44 -10.14
N ASP A 61 -17.53 -1.81 -11.37
CA ASP A 61 -18.92 -1.83 -11.87
C ASP A 61 -19.79 -2.79 -11.04
N GLY A 62 -19.26 -3.96 -10.71
CA GLY A 62 -19.94 -4.95 -9.87
C GLY A 62 -20.19 -4.45 -8.43
N PHE A 63 -19.20 -3.80 -7.80
CA PHE A 63 -19.40 -3.21 -6.46
C PHE A 63 -20.37 -2.04 -6.45
N LEU A 64 -20.36 -1.19 -7.48
CA LEU A 64 -21.32 -0.11 -7.63
C LEU A 64 -22.74 -0.65 -7.82
N ASP A 65 -22.90 -1.73 -8.59
CA ASP A 65 -24.18 -2.42 -8.76
C ASP A 65 -24.66 -3.06 -7.45
N ALA A 66 -23.79 -3.76 -6.73
CA ALA A 66 -24.09 -4.29 -5.40
C ALA A 66 -24.55 -3.16 -4.45
N GLY A 67 -23.85 -2.03 -4.49
CA GLY A 67 -24.19 -0.85 -3.70
C GLY A 67 -25.58 -0.29 -4.01
N ARG A 68 -26.04 -0.33 -5.28
CA ARG A 68 -27.42 0.09 -5.64
C ARG A 68 -28.47 -0.81 -5.02
N GLN A 69 -28.17 -2.11 -4.88
CA GLN A 69 -29.05 -3.13 -4.30
C GLN A 69 -28.96 -3.19 -2.75
N GLY A 70 -28.12 -2.37 -2.13
CA GLY A 70 -27.95 -2.29 -0.67
C GLY A 70 -29.26 -1.97 0.05
N ILE A 71 -29.40 -2.50 1.25
CA ILE A 71 -30.60 -2.33 2.07
C ILE A 71 -30.75 -0.86 2.48
N ARG A 72 -31.97 -0.34 2.36
CA ARG A 72 -32.34 1.00 2.83
C ARG A 72 -33.27 0.91 4.03
N THR A 73 -33.08 1.81 4.99
CA THR A 73 -33.97 2.04 6.12
C THR A 73 -34.42 3.48 6.03
N ALA A 74 -35.66 3.72 5.61
CA ALA A 74 -36.13 5.02 5.16
C ALA A 74 -35.18 5.57 4.06
N ASP A 75 -34.58 6.74 4.28
CA ASP A 75 -33.66 7.36 3.33
C ASP A 75 -32.18 6.95 3.52
N ALA A 76 -31.88 6.25 4.61
CA ALA A 76 -30.51 5.86 4.95
C ALA A 76 -30.17 4.45 4.48
N ARG A 77 -28.90 4.20 4.14
CA ARG A 77 -28.36 2.87 3.86
C ARG A 77 -28.08 2.14 5.17
N TRP A 78 -28.10 0.80 5.10
CA TRP A 78 -27.82 -0.05 6.24
C TRP A 78 -26.36 -0.57 6.21
N ILE A 79 -25.99 -1.41 7.21
CA ILE A 79 -24.62 -1.90 7.46
C ILE A 79 -23.98 -2.64 6.28
N ASP A 80 -24.78 -3.34 5.45
CA ASP A 80 -24.28 -4.04 4.25
C ASP A 80 -23.55 -3.10 3.29
N SER A 81 -23.98 -1.85 3.23
CA SER A 81 -23.35 -0.84 2.40
C SER A 81 -21.94 -0.44 2.85
N ILE A 82 -21.52 -0.81 4.06
CA ILE A 82 -20.11 -0.70 4.51
C ILE A 82 -19.23 -1.50 3.56
N CYS A 83 -19.57 -2.77 3.27
CA CYS A 83 -18.78 -3.62 2.39
C CYS A 83 -18.74 -3.09 0.95
N TYR A 84 -19.88 -2.63 0.42
CA TYR A 84 -19.95 -2.09 -0.92
C TYR A 84 -19.08 -0.85 -1.09
N HIS A 85 -19.19 0.11 -0.16
CA HIS A 85 -18.35 1.30 -0.17
C HIS A 85 -16.87 0.95 0.05
N THR A 86 -16.55 0.07 0.99
CA THR A 86 -15.15 -0.29 1.27
C THR A 86 -14.48 -0.89 0.04
N MET A 87 -15.11 -1.86 -0.63
CA MET A 87 -14.49 -2.51 -1.77
C MET A 87 -14.48 -1.62 -3.03
N THR A 88 -15.48 -0.75 -3.21
CA THR A 88 -15.41 0.31 -4.22
C THR A 88 -14.21 1.24 -3.94
N GLY A 89 -14.04 1.65 -2.69
CA GLY A 89 -12.90 2.47 -2.25
C GLY A 89 -11.55 1.77 -2.45
N GLU A 90 -11.45 0.49 -2.10
CA GLU A 90 -10.24 -0.31 -2.30
C GLU A 90 -9.90 -0.47 -3.79
N THR A 91 -10.92 -0.65 -4.65
CA THR A 91 -10.71 -0.71 -6.10
C THR A 91 -10.14 0.60 -6.64
N TYR A 92 -10.72 1.75 -6.26
CA TYR A 92 -10.15 3.06 -6.60
C TYR A 92 -8.74 3.27 -6.03
N TYR A 93 -8.47 2.79 -4.81
CA TYR A 93 -7.14 2.83 -4.19
C TYR A 93 -6.11 2.06 -5.02
N GLN A 94 -6.44 0.85 -5.47
CA GLN A 94 -5.57 0.05 -6.32
C GLN A 94 -5.37 0.66 -7.72
N MET A 95 -6.39 1.33 -8.25
CA MET A 95 -6.30 2.09 -9.50
C MET A 95 -5.52 3.40 -9.37
N GLY A 96 -5.21 3.87 -8.16
CA GLY A 96 -4.49 5.11 -7.89
C GLY A 96 -5.38 6.36 -7.87
N ASN A 97 -6.70 6.21 -7.72
CA ASN A 97 -7.62 7.33 -7.53
C ASN A 97 -7.93 7.52 -6.04
N LEU A 98 -6.99 8.15 -5.31
CA LEU A 98 -7.07 8.30 -3.86
C LEU A 98 -8.20 9.21 -3.39
N ALA A 99 -8.60 10.20 -4.20
CA ALA A 99 -9.72 11.07 -3.88
C ALA A 99 -11.04 10.28 -3.83
N LYS A 100 -11.32 9.48 -4.88
CA LYS A 100 -12.50 8.60 -4.91
C LYS A 100 -12.44 7.52 -3.84
N ALA A 101 -11.26 6.94 -3.60
CA ALA A 101 -11.05 5.97 -2.54
C ALA A 101 -11.44 6.55 -1.17
N ARG A 102 -10.96 7.76 -0.84
CA ARG A 102 -11.30 8.48 0.41
C ARG A 102 -12.80 8.70 0.54
N GLU A 103 -13.47 9.19 -0.52
CA GLU A 103 -14.92 9.42 -0.53
C GLU A 103 -15.71 8.17 -0.14
N HIS A 104 -15.31 7.02 -0.69
CA HIS A 104 -15.98 5.75 -0.40
C HIS A 104 -15.64 5.21 1.00
N PHE A 105 -14.40 5.32 1.46
CA PHE A 105 -14.04 4.95 2.83
C PHE A 105 -14.74 5.85 3.86
N ASP A 106 -14.86 7.15 3.59
CA ASP A 106 -15.65 8.07 4.43
C ASP A 106 -17.11 7.62 4.52
N SER A 107 -17.70 7.22 3.39
CA SER A 107 -19.09 6.74 3.35
C SER A 107 -19.26 5.45 4.15
N ALA A 108 -18.33 4.49 4.03
CA ALA A 108 -18.32 3.25 4.80
C ALA A 108 -18.23 3.54 6.31
N LEU A 109 -17.33 4.44 6.72
CA LEU A 109 -17.10 4.73 8.13
C LEU A 109 -18.21 5.58 8.77
N ARG A 110 -18.86 6.47 8.02
CA ARG A 110 -20.09 7.13 8.49
C ARG A 110 -21.22 6.12 8.77
N LEU A 111 -21.36 5.09 7.94
CA LEU A 111 -22.30 4.01 8.19
C LEU A 111 -21.91 3.18 9.43
N TYR A 112 -20.62 2.90 9.61
CA TYR A 112 -20.11 2.24 10.81
C TYR A 112 -20.46 3.04 12.08
N VAL A 113 -20.22 4.35 12.08
CA VAL A 113 -20.58 5.24 13.20
C VAL A 113 -22.09 5.23 13.45
N ALA A 114 -22.91 5.33 12.40
CA ALA A 114 -24.37 5.35 12.52
C ALA A 114 -24.95 4.01 13.04
N HIS A 115 -24.27 2.92 12.80
CA HIS A 115 -24.71 1.56 13.15
C HIS A 115 -23.75 0.82 14.08
N SER A 116 -22.96 1.52 14.90
CA SER A 116 -21.88 0.92 15.70
C SER A 116 -22.31 -0.22 16.64
N GLN A 117 -23.59 -0.30 16.99
CA GLN A 117 -24.17 -1.34 17.86
C GLN A 117 -24.57 -2.63 17.12
N TRP A 118 -24.33 -2.73 15.81
CA TRP A 118 -24.85 -3.84 15.00
C TRP A 118 -24.44 -5.22 15.51
N MET A 119 -23.24 -5.37 16.09
CA MET A 119 -22.77 -6.66 16.64
C MET A 119 -23.58 -7.12 17.85
N MET A 120 -24.26 -6.23 18.57
CA MET A 120 -25.15 -6.61 19.67
C MET A 120 -26.42 -7.32 19.19
N HIS A 121 -26.81 -7.14 17.93
CA HIS A 121 -28.00 -7.73 17.33
C HIS A 121 -27.69 -9.02 16.55
N VAL A 122 -26.42 -9.48 16.54
CA VAL A 122 -26.00 -10.72 15.89
C VAL A 122 -26.17 -11.89 16.83
N GLN A 123 -26.76 -12.97 16.34
CA GLN A 123 -26.85 -14.25 17.04
C GLN A 123 -25.55 -15.04 16.78
N PHE A 124 -24.56 -14.81 17.62
CA PHE A 124 -23.31 -15.55 17.56
C PHE A 124 -23.45 -16.96 18.14
N PRO A 125 -22.77 -17.98 17.55
CA PRO A 125 -22.69 -19.30 18.19
C PRO A 125 -21.91 -19.21 19.52
N ASN A 126 -22.39 -19.90 20.53
CA ASN A 126 -21.79 -19.85 21.87
C ASN A 126 -20.36 -20.40 21.91
N THR A 127 -20.00 -21.33 21.03
CA THR A 127 -18.71 -22.02 21.03
C THR A 127 -18.13 -22.05 19.62
N ILE A 128 -16.79 -21.94 19.53
CA ILE A 128 -16.02 -22.15 18.31
C ILE A 128 -15.64 -23.64 18.24
N GLN A 129 -15.79 -24.22 17.06
CA GLN A 129 -15.33 -25.57 16.75
C GLN A 129 -13.92 -25.50 16.11
N ALA A 130 -13.14 -26.57 16.28
CA ALA A 130 -11.89 -26.71 15.56
C ALA A 130 -12.15 -26.80 14.06
N ASP A 131 -11.36 -26.08 13.27
CA ASP A 131 -11.34 -26.30 11.82
C ASP A 131 -10.69 -27.67 11.53
N ASN A 132 -11.27 -28.38 10.59
CA ASN A 132 -10.77 -29.72 10.22
C ASN A 132 -9.53 -29.56 9.35
N ILE A 133 -8.34 -29.56 9.99
CA ILE A 133 -7.03 -29.39 9.31
C ILE A 133 -6.66 -30.64 8.49
N VAL A 134 -7.39 -31.74 8.63
CA VAL A 134 -7.11 -32.99 7.90
C VAL A 134 -7.27 -32.73 6.41
N GLY A 135 -6.15 -32.55 5.72
CA GLY A 135 -6.09 -32.25 4.29
C GLY A 135 -5.65 -30.83 3.91
N LYS A 136 -5.65 -29.87 4.82
CA LYS A 136 -5.05 -28.55 4.56
C LYS A 136 -3.53 -28.64 4.67
N GLN A 137 -2.85 -28.51 3.54
CA GLN A 137 -1.39 -28.47 3.53
C GLN A 137 -0.90 -27.13 4.09
N PRO A 138 0.28 -27.13 4.76
CA PRO A 138 0.90 -25.88 5.18
C PRO A 138 1.25 -25.01 3.97
N PRO A 139 1.41 -23.68 4.17
CA PRO A 139 1.91 -22.80 3.13
C PRO A 139 3.27 -23.32 2.59
N PRO A 140 3.50 -23.26 1.27
CA PRO A 140 4.75 -23.78 0.69
C PRO A 140 6.02 -23.06 1.17
N TRP A 141 5.88 -21.92 1.82
CA TRP A 141 6.99 -21.10 2.35
C TRP A 141 7.25 -21.25 3.84
N GLY A 142 6.52 -22.11 4.54
CA GLY A 142 6.79 -22.39 5.95
C GLY A 142 5.56 -22.75 6.76
N ASN A 143 5.76 -22.84 8.07
CA ASN A 143 4.73 -23.18 9.05
C ASN A 143 4.73 -22.19 10.21
N THR A 144 3.56 -21.95 10.79
CA THR A 144 3.43 -21.18 12.01
C THR A 144 4.20 -21.81 13.17
N LYS A 145 4.85 -20.98 13.97
CA LYS A 145 5.48 -21.36 15.23
C LYS A 145 4.51 -21.16 16.41
N ARG A 146 3.34 -20.60 16.17
CA ARG A 146 2.33 -20.35 17.20
C ARG A 146 1.63 -21.65 17.59
N GLN A 147 1.54 -21.90 18.90
CA GLN A 147 0.82 -23.05 19.45
C GLN A 147 -0.66 -22.72 19.60
N ARG A 148 -1.38 -22.54 18.50
CA ARG A 148 -2.81 -22.20 18.48
C ARG A 148 -3.57 -23.16 17.58
N ARG A 149 -4.89 -23.23 17.79
CA ARG A 149 -5.80 -24.06 16.99
C ARG A 149 -6.53 -23.17 16.01
N LEU A 150 -6.69 -23.63 14.79
CA LEU A 150 -7.54 -22.92 13.81
C LEU A 150 -9.01 -23.12 14.22
N GLY A 151 -9.73 -22.02 14.37
CA GLY A 151 -11.16 -22.02 14.62
C GLY A 151 -11.97 -22.02 13.33
N LYS A 152 -13.08 -22.75 13.33
CA LYS A 152 -14.08 -22.73 12.25
C LYS A 152 -15.20 -21.78 12.61
N TYR A 153 -15.45 -20.82 11.73
CA TYR A 153 -16.49 -19.81 11.89
C TYR A 153 -17.59 -20.00 10.85
N PRO A 154 -18.88 -19.79 11.19
CA PRO A 154 -19.95 -19.81 10.20
C PRO A 154 -19.77 -18.68 9.18
N GLN A 155 -19.98 -18.97 7.90
CA GLN A 155 -19.94 -17.95 6.86
C GLN A 155 -21.00 -16.85 7.06
N THR A 156 -22.17 -17.23 7.60
CA THR A 156 -23.25 -16.31 7.93
C THR A 156 -23.77 -16.55 9.33
N MET A 157 -24.17 -15.47 9.99
CA MET A 157 -24.83 -15.47 11.30
C MET A 157 -26.12 -14.66 11.19
N LEU A 158 -27.10 -14.93 12.03
CA LEU A 158 -28.36 -14.22 11.98
C LEU A 158 -28.24 -12.86 12.68
N ILE A 159 -28.73 -11.81 12.02
CA ILE A 159 -28.88 -10.48 12.62
C ILE A 159 -30.35 -10.10 12.67
N ALA A 160 -30.81 -9.64 13.84
CA ALA A 160 -32.14 -9.10 14.02
C ALA A 160 -32.23 -7.67 13.49
N ARG A 161 -33.26 -7.40 12.71
CA ARG A 161 -33.63 -6.05 12.26
C ARG A 161 -35.10 -5.78 12.59
N THR A 162 -35.32 -4.80 13.43
CA THR A 162 -36.68 -4.36 13.76
C THR A 162 -37.29 -3.63 12.57
N ARG A 163 -38.42 -4.10 12.08
CA ARG A 163 -39.25 -3.41 11.09
C ARG A 163 -40.44 -2.81 11.78
N VAL A 164 -40.60 -1.52 11.64
CA VAL A 164 -41.77 -0.79 12.14
C VAL A 164 -42.84 -0.86 11.06
N ASN A 165 -43.92 -1.61 11.32
CA ASN A 165 -45.11 -1.60 10.48
C ASN A 165 -46.13 -0.66 11.11
N VAL A 166 -46.46 0.41 10.41
CA VAL A 166 -47.55 1.30 10.81
C VAL A 166 -48.79 0.84 10.05
N GLY A 167 -49.73 0.27 10.74
CA GLY A 167 -51.01 -0.15 10.21
C GLY A 167 -52.16 0.62 10.84
N SER A 168 -53.30 0.72 10.17
CA SER A 168 -54.55 1.24 10.75
C SER A 168 -55.49 0.04 10.99
N ILE A 169 -55.92 -0.12 12.22
CA ILE A 169 -56.98 -1.06 12.60
C ILE A 169 -58.08 -0.25 13.30
N ASN A 170 -59.29 -0.26 12.72
CA ASN A 170 -60.45 0.51 13.24
C ASN A 170 -60.13 1.98 13.52
N ASP A 171 -59.55 2.71 12.56
CA ASP A 171 -59.15 4.10 12.63
C ASP A 171 -58.12 4.46 13.74
N GLN A 172 -57.54 3.47 14.39
CA GLN A 172 -56.41 3.66 15.32
C GLN A 172 -55.09 3.22 14.67
N THR A 173 -54.09 4.06 14.76
CA THR A 173 -52.74 3.77 14.28
C THR A 173 -52.10 2.73 15.21
N VAL A 174 -51.90 1.53 14.70
CA VAL A 174 -51.21 0.45 15.43
C VAL A 174 -49.78 0.33 14.89
N VAL A 175 -48.81 0.52 15.76
CA VAL A 175 -47.40 0.34 15.47
C VAL A 175 -47.01 -1.06 15.92
N GLN A 176 -46.72 -1.95 14.97
CA GLN A 176 -46.18 -3.28 15.24
C GLN A 176 -44.69 -3.32 14.93
N ASN A 177 -43.89 -3.64 15.95
CA ASN A 177 -42.49 -3.91 15.78
C ASN A 177 -42.31 -5.42 15.49
N GLN A 178 -41.80 -5.74 14.32
CA GLN A 178 -41.49 -7.12 13.95
C GLN A 178 -39.99 -7.25 13.71
N ASP A 179 -39.33 -8.11 14.49
CA ASP A 179 -37.93 -8.44 14.24
C ASP A 179 -37.83 -9.48 13.14
N ILE A 180 -37.16 -9.10 12.07
CA ILE A 180 -36.86 -9.98 10.94
C ILE A 180 -35.39 -10.38 11.04
N LEU A 181 -35.13 -11.69 11.00
CA LEU A 181 -33.80 -12.25 11.02
C LEU A 181 -33.25 -12.38 9.59
N TYR A 182 -32.03 -11.90 9.39
CA TYR A 182 -31.31 -11.98 8.11
C TYR A 182 -29.99 -12.72 8.30
N PRO A 183 -29.62 -13.67 7.40
CA PRO A 183 -28.27 -14.19 7.36
C PRO A 183 -27.29 -13.09 6.93
N LEU A 184 -26.27 -12.80 7.76
CA LEU A 184 -25.27 -11.77 7.56
C LEU A 184 -23.88 -12.40 7.48
N HIS A 185 -23.08 -12.00 6.50
CA HIS A 185 -21.64 -12.29 6.46
C HIS A 185 -20.89 -11.37 7.44
N VAL A 186 -20.89 -11.76 8.72
CA VAL A 186 -20.35 -10.95 9.83
C VAL A 186 -18.87 -10.70 9.68
N GLU A 187 -18.12 -11.74 9.35
CA GLU A 187 -16.67 -11.67 9.13
C GLU A 187 -16.30 -10.65 8.06
N GLU A 188 -17.00 -10.70 6.91
CA GLU A 188 -16.77 -9.79 5.80
C GLU A 188 -17.04 -8.33 6.18
N LEU A 189 -18.06 -8.10 7.00
CA LEU A 189 -18.39 -6.76 7.49
C LEU A 189 -17.30 -6.22 8.41
N VAL A 190 -16.76 -7.05 9.32
CA VAL A 190 -15.64 -6.67 10.20
C VAL A 190 -14.37 -6.43 9.37
N ARG A 191 -14.06 -7.32 8.42
CA ARG A 191 -12.92 -7.17 7.50
C ARG A 191 -12.98 -5.86 6.73
N CYS A 192 -14.13 -5.56 6.13
CA CYS A 192 -14.34 -4.32 5.38
C CYS A 192 -14.25 -3.08 6.27
N THR A 193 -14.81 -3.13 7.49
CA THR A 193 -14.68 -2.02 8.44
C THR A 193 -13.21 -1.74 8.76
N CYS A 194 -12.43 -2.78 9.10
CA CYS A 194 -11.00 -2.64 9.35
C CYS A 194 -10.24 -2.13 8.13
N LEU A 195 -10.55 -2.63 6.94
CA LEU A 195 -9.93 -2.20 5.68
C LEU A 195 -10.20 -0.71 5.41
N ALA A 196 -11.45 -0.25 5.59
CA ALA A 196 -11.80 1.15 5.40
C ALA A 196 -11.04 2.07 6.38
N ILE A 197 -10.95 1.69 7.67
CA ILE A 197 -10.19 2.45 8.67
C ILE A 197 -8.71 2.54 8.25
N ARG A 198 -8.09 1.42 7.91
CA ARG A 198 -6.67 1.33 7.52
C ARG A 198 -6.34 2.15 6.29
N ARG A 199 -7.08 1.96 5.20
CA ARG A 199 -6.83 2.66 3.93
C ARG A 199 -7.07 4.16 4.05
N ARG A 200 -8.12 4.53 4.78
CA ARG A 200 -8.36 5.95 5.05
C ARG A 200 -7.24 6.56 5.87
N ALA A 201 -6.74 5.86 6.90
CA ALA A 201 -5.61 6.31 7.70
C ALA A 201 -4.32 6.45 6.84
N GLU A 202 -4.06 5.53 5.92
CA GLU A 202 -2.95 5.64 4.97
C GLU A 202 -3.07 6.88 4.07
N ILE A 203 -4.29 7.19 3.58
CA ILE A 203 -4.54 8.39 2.74
C ILE A 203 -4.37 9.67 3.56
N LEU A 204 -4.90 9.71 4.77
CA LEU A 204 -4.80 10.90 5.63
C LEU A 204 -3.38 11.11 6.18
N GLY A 205 -2.66 10.03 6.49
CA GLY A 205 -1.35 10.11 7.13
C GLY A 205 -1.39 10.97 8.40
N PRO A 206 -0.52 12.00 8.53
CA PRO A 206 -0.47 12.83 9.72
C PRO A 206 -1.70 13.71 9.94
N LEU A 207 -2.63 13.78 8.98
CA LEU A 207 -3.86 14.57 9.11
C LEU A 207 -4.94 13.88 9.94
N GLY A 208 -4.77 12.58 10.23
CA GLY A 208 -5.74 11.79 10.98
C GLY A 208 -6.10 12.35 12.35
N ASP A 209 -5.14 12.98 13.04
CA ASP A 209 -5.33 13.58 14.37
C ASP A 209 -6.27 14.81 14.33
N HIS A 210 -6.37 15.48 13.20
CA HIS A 210 -7.20 16.66 13.00
C HIS A 210 -8.56 16.34 12.38
N ASP A 211 -8.77 15.08 11.98
CA ASP A 211 -9.97 14.62 11.29
C ASP A 211 -11.07 14.15 12.24
N ASP A 212 -12.25 14.74 12.11
CA ASP A 212 -13.37 14.46 13.02
C ASP A 212 -13.97 13.06 12.83
N LEU A 213 -13.97 12.52 11.60
CA LEU A 213 -14.49 11.18 11.37
C LEU A 213 -13.58 10.12 12.02
N THR A 214 -12.26 10.30 11.99
CA THR A 214 -11.31 9.45 12.71
C THR A 214 -11.59 9.44 14.22
N LYS A 215 -11.86 10.61 14.82
CA LYS A 215 -12.23 10.72 16.24
C LYS A 215 -13.54 10.01 16.55
N GLN A 216 -14.58 10.22 15.71
CA GLN A 216 -15.87 9.54 15.86
C GLN A 216 -15.75 8.02 15.75
N VAL A 217 -15.01 7.51 14.76
CA VAL A 217 -14.76 6.07 14.61
C VAL A 217 -14.09 5.49 15.84
N LEU A 218 -13.06 6.16 16.38
CA LEU A 218 -12.40 5.72 17.59
C LEU A 218 -13.33 5.77 18.82
N GLU A 219 -14.11 6.83 18.97
CA GLU A 219 -15.09 6.96 20.06
C GLU A 219 -16.08 5.78 20.04
N HIS A 220 -16.64 5.48 18.87
CA HIS A 220 -17.61 4.39 18.72
C HIS A 220 -16.98 3.01 18.90
N ALA A 221 -15.78 2.76 18.35
CA ALA A 221 -15.06 1.50 18.56
C ALA A 221 -14.70 1.26 20.03
N SER A 222 -14.35 2.34 20.78
CA SER A 222 -13.99 2.22 22.20
C SER A 222 -15.14 1.86 23.12
N LYS A 223 -16.39 2.03 22.70
CA LYS A 223 -17.58 1.57 23.43
C LYS A 223 -17.72 0.04 23.48
N ARG A 224 -16.97 -0.70 22.64
CA ARG A 224 -16.94 -2.19 22.59
C ARG A 224 -18.32 -2.82 22.59
N GLN A 225 -19.20 -2.35 21.72
CA GLN A 225 -20.61 -2.73 21.68
C GLN A 225 -20.76 -4.14 21.08
N GLY A 226 -20.71 -5.15 21.95
CA GLY A 226 -20.85 -6.57 21.62
C GLY A 226 -21.27 -7.39 22.82
N GLN A 227 -21.30 -8.72 22.68
CA GLN A 227 -21.63 -9.64 23.77
C GLN A 227 -20.45 -9.71 24.75
N PRO A 228 -20.64 -9.40 26.04
CA PRO A 228 -19.59 -9.44 27.03
C PRO A 228 -19.10 -10.89 27.26
N ASN A 229 -17.80 -11.07 27.48
CA ASN A 229 -17.14 -12.36 27.71
C ASN A 229 -17.37 -13.41 26.59
N HIS A 230 -17.60 -12.92 25.36
CA HIS A 230 -17.85 -13.77 24.22
C HIS A 230 -16.62 -13.79 23.27
N TRP A 231 -16.43 -14.87 22.53
CA TRP A 231 -15.29 -15.02 21.62
C TRP A 231 -15.24 -13.92 20.50
N SER A 232 -16.39 -13.35 20.13
CA SER A 232 -16.49 -12.24 19.18
C SER A 232 -15.82 -10.94 19.68
N GLU A 233 -15.43 -10.88 20.96
CA GLU A 233 -14.66 -9.76 21.52
C GLU A 233 -13.32 -9.58 20.79
N ALA A 234 -12.73 -10.67 20.27
CA ALA A 234 -11.53 -10.59 19.45
C ALA A 234 -11.72 -9.70 18.20
N TRP A 235 -12.89 -9.74 17.59
CA TRP A 235 -13.22 -8.89 16.43
C TRP A 235 -13.49 -7.43 16.81
N LEU A 236 -14.02 -7.18 18.00
CA LEU A 236 -14.16 -5.82 18.54
C LEU A 236 -12.78 -5.22 18.86
N GLU A 237 -11.90 -6.01 19.49
CA GLU A 237 -10.53 -5.60 19.79
C GLU A 237 -9.72 -5.34 18.52
N LEU A 238 -9.94 -6.10 17.45
CA LEU A 238 -9.33 -5.83 16.15
C LEU A 238 -9.75 -4.47 15.59
N GLN A 239 -11.07 -4.19 15.54
CA GLN A 239 -11.59 -2.91 15.05
C GLN A 239 -11.06 -1.74 15.90
N LEU A 240 -11.05 -1.91 17.23
CA LEU A 240 -10.52 -0.92 18.17
C LEU A 240 -9.01 -0.70 17.98
N GLY A 241 -8.24 -1.79 17.82
CA GLY A 241 -6.80 -1.71 17.60
C GLY A 241 -6.44 -0.94 16.33
N VAL A 242 -7.15 -1.24 15.24
CA VAL A 242 -6.99 -0.52 13.96
C VAL A 242 -7.44 0.95 14.08
N ALA A 243 -8.51 1.24 14.83
CA ALA A 243 -8.96 2.62 15.09
C ALA A 243 -7.96 3.41 15.95
N TYR A 244 -7.36 2.78 16.96
CA TYR A 244 -6.28 3.40 17.74
C TYR A 244 -5.05 3.72 16.88
N GLN A 245 -4.68 2.80 15.98
CA GLN A 245 -3.56 3.02 15.07
C GLN A 245 -3.84 4.18 14.11
N ALA A 246 -5.06 4.26 13.56
CA ALA A 246 -5.50 5.36 12.70
C ALA A 246 -5.48 6.72 13.42
N ALA A 247 -5.66 6.72 14.75
CA ALA A 247 -5.59 7.91 15.61
C ALA A 247 -4.21 8.10 16.26
N GLY A 248 -3.14 7.49 15.74
CA GLY A 248 -1.76 7.66 16.25
C GLY A 248 -1.50 7.11 17.66
N LYS A 249 -2.46 6.40 18.28
CA LYS A 249 -2.36 5.87 19.66
C LYS A 249 -1.70 4.49 19.70
N THR A 250 -0.43 4.42 19.28
CA THR A 250 0.32 3.18 19.02
C THR A 250 0.30 2.18 20.19
N ASN A 251 0.51 2.64 21.44
CA ASN A 251 0.52 1.73 22.60
C ASN A 251 -0.84 1.06 22.84
N LEU A 252 -1.93 1.82 22.69
CA LEU A 252 -3.29 1.30 22.84
C LEU A 252 -3.64 0.38 21.66
N ALA A 253 -3.20 0.72 20.45
CA ALA A 253 -3.34 -0.14 19.28
C ALA A 253 -2.68 -1.49 19.50
N THR A 254 -1.42 -1.49 19.94
CA THR A 254 -0.67 -2.73 20.24
C THR A 254 -1.41 -3.61 21.25
N ALA A 255 -1.87 -3.04 22.36
CA ALA A 255 -2.58 -3.79 23.38
C ALA A 255 -3.89 -4.40 22.86
N SER A 256 -4.69 -3.65 22.07
CA SER A 256 -5.94 -4.17 21.49
C SER A 256 -5.67 -5.23 20.42
N LEU A 257 -4.70 -5.00 19.51
CA LEU A 257 -4.34 -5.97 18.48
C LEU A 257 -3.79 -7.27 19.07
N GLN A 258 -3.05 -7.22 20.19
CA GLN A 258 -2.61 -8.42 20.89
C GLN A 258 -3.79 -9.23 21.46
N ARG A 259 -4.80 -8.55 22.02
CA ARG A 259 -6.03 -9.23 22.46
C ARG A 259 -6.85 -9.80 21.30
N ALA A 260 -6.76 -9.16 20.13
CA ALA A 260 -7.43 -9.62 18.91
C ALA A 260 -6.80 -10.85 18.27
N LEU A 261 -5.57 -11.26 18.66
CA LEU A 261 -4.89 -12.39 18.02
C LEU A 261 -5.60 -13.73 18.19
N VAL A 262 -6.39 -13.88 19.26
CA VAL A 262 -6.95 -15.16 19.65
C VAL A 262 -8.37 -14.99 20.16
N ALA A 263 -9.30 -15.75 19.60
CA ALA A 263 -10.66 -15.85 20.09
C ALA A 263 -10.77 -16.92 21.19
N ALA A 264 -11.53 -16.64 22.25
CA ALA A 264 -11.74 -17.55 23.41
C ALA A 264 -10.43 -18.10 23.99
N GLY A 265 -9.35 -17.35 23.96
CA GLY A 265 -8.06 -17.70 24.55
C GLY A 265 -7.25 -18.79 23.84
N GLN A 266 -7.79 -19.46 22.80
CA GLN A 266 -7.12 -20.59 22.15
C GLN A 266 -7.26 -20.67 20.62
N TRP A 267 -8.21 -19.95 20.02
CA TRP A 267 -8.55 -20.09 18.61
C TRP A 267 -8.01 -18.96 17.77
N ASP A 268 -7.25 -19.29 16.72
CA ASP A 268 -7.03 -18.36 15.63
C ASP A 268 -8.33 -18.22 14.83
N HIS A 269 -8.58 -17.01 14.34
CA HIS A 269 -9.76 -16.69 13.54
C HIS A 269 -9.33 -16.10 12.19
N SER A 270 -10.27 -16.01 11.27
CA SER A 270 -10.02 -15.53 9.90
C SER A 270 -9.33 -14.17 9.80
N LEU A 271 -9.49 -13.32 10.81
CA LEU A 271 -8.86 -12.00 10.85
C LEU A 271 -7.60 -11.95 11.76
N THR A 272 -7.11 -13.08 12.26
CA THR A 272 -5.85 -13.14 13.03
C THR A 272 -4.67 -12.63 12.20
N GLY A 273 -4.61 -12.98 10.89
CA GLY A 273 -3.57 -12.50 9.99
C GLY A 273 -3.56 -10.98 9.86
N LEU A 274 -4.73 -10.35 9.85
CA LEU A 274 -4.84 -8.89 9.83
C LEU A 274 -4.31 -8.26 11.12
N ALA A 275 -4.61 -8.83 12.30
CA ALA A 275 -4.07 -8.33 13.57
C ALA A 275 -2.53 -8.44 13.61
N GLN A 276 -1.97 -9.55 13.13
CA GLN A 276 -0.52 -9.76 13.03
C GLN A 276 0.12 -8.79 12.03
N LEU A 277 -0.50 -8.55 10.88
CA LEU A 277 -0.04 -7.59 9.89
C LEU A 277 0.07 -6.17 10.48
N GLU A 278 -0.94 -5.73 11.23
CA GLU A 278 -0.91 -4.40 11.85
C GLU A 278 0.10 -4.30 12.99
N LEU A 279 0.24 -5.33 13.81
CA LEU A 279 1.33 -5.41 14.81
C LEU A 279 2.71 -5.37 14.14
N GLY A 280 2.86 -6.06 13.01
CA GLY A 280 4.10 -6.03 12.21
C GLY A 280 4.44 -4.65 11.68
N LYS A 281 3.43 -3.90 11.21
CA LYS A 281 3.61 -2.49 10.77
C LYS A 281 4.02 -1.58 11.95
N ILE A 282 3.45 -1.79 13.13
CA ILE A 282 3.85 -1.04 14.35
C ILE A 282 5.30 -1.34 14.70
N ALA A 283 5.72 -2.60 14.72
CA ALA A 283 7.10 -2.99 14.99
C ALA A 283 8.07 -2.41 13.94
N LEU A 284 7.67 -2.43 12.68
CA LEU A 284 8.44 -1.84 11.58
C LEU A 284 8.61 -0.32 11.73
N ALA A 285 7.57 0.40 12.13
CA ALA A 285 7.64 1.84 12.40
C ALA A 285 8.59 2.17 13.57
N GLN A 286 8.78 1.23 14.49
CA GLN A 286 9.75 1.30 15.60
C GLN A 286 11.15 0.79 15.20
N MET A 287 11.36 0.42 13.93
CA MET A 287 12.59 -0.18 13.40
C MET A 287 12.97 -1.53 14.06
N ASP A 288 12.03 -2.20 14.72
CA ASP A 288 12.20 -3.57 15.24
C ASP A 288 12.00 -4.59 14.12
N PHE A 289 13.03 -4.72 13.28
CA PHE A 289 13.00 -5.63 12.12
C PHE A 289 12.82 -7.11 12.49
N PRO A 290 13.41 -7.64 13.58
CA PRO A 290 13.19 -9.04 13.96
C PRO A 290 11.73 -9.34 14.30
N THR A 291 11.10 -8.51 15.14
CA THR A 291 9.69 -8.66 15.51
C THR A 291 8.77 -8.44 14.31
N ALA A 292 9.02 -7.42 13.49
CA ALA A 292 8.25 -7.15 12.28
C ALA A 292 8.31 -8.32 11.30
N ALA A 293 9.49 -8.88 11.04
CA ALA A 293 9.66 -10.02 10.14
C ALA A 293 8.86 -11.24 10.60
N ASN A 294 8.94 -11.58 11.90
CA ASN A 294 8.19 -12.71 12.45
C ASN A 294 6.67 -12.50 12.35
N LEU A 295 6.19 -11.29 12.64
CA LEU A 295 4.75 -10.97 12.57
C LEU A 295 4.23 -11.02 11.13
N PHE A 296 4.98 -10.53 10.14
CA PHE A 296 4.58 -10.63 8.74
C PHE A 296 4.59 -12.07 8.22
N GLU A 297 5.56 -12.86 8.64
CA GLU A 297 5.62 -14.28 8.32
C GLU A 297 4.40 -15.03 8.88
N GLU A 298 4.09 -14.86 10.17
CA GLU A 298 2.92 -15.43 10.83
C GLU A 298 1.60 -14.93 10.20
N ALA A 299 1.50 -13.64 9.84
CA ALA A 299 0.35 -13.09 9.14
C ALA A 299 0.12 -13.78 7.79
N SER A 300 1.21 -14.09 7.04
CA SER A 300 1.11 -14.80 5.77
C SER A 300 0.59 -16.22 5.92
N TYR A 301 0.96 -16.92 7.00
CA TYR A 301 0.47 -18.27 7.30
C TYR A 301 -1.02 -18.25 7.66
N SER A 302 -1.44 -17.30 8.49
CA SER A 302 -2.84 -17.13 8.84
C SER A 302 -3.70 -16.76 7.62
N ALA A 303 -3.25 -15.80 6.81
CA ALA A 303 -3.93 -15.38 5.59
C ALA A 303 -4.04 -16.51 4.56
N TYR A 304 -3.03 -17.39 4.45
CA TYR A 304 -3.09 -18.57 3.61
C TYR A 304 -4.17 -19.56 4.08
N HIS A 305 -4.25 -19.83 5.38
CA HIS A 305 -5.21 -20.78 5.94
C HIS A 305 -6.66 -20.32 5.85
N TYR A 306 -6.89 -19.01 5.99
CA TYR A 306 -8.22 -18.41 5.93
C TYR A 306 -8.55 -17.77 4.56
N GLU A 307 -7.69 -17.99 3.57
CA GLU A 307 -7.92 -17.57 2.18
C GLU A 307 -8.17 -16.04 2.04
N ASP A 308 -7.33 -15.22 2.72
CA ASP A 308 -7.36 -13.77 2.59
C ASP A 308 -6.22 -13.26 1.67
N PRO A 309 -6.47 -13.05 0.37
CA PRO A 309 -5.43 -12.64 -0.57
C PRO A 309 -4.85 -11.25 -0.30
N LEU A 310 -5.63 -10.31 0.28
CA LEU A 310 -5.14 -8.96 0.56
C LEU A 310 -4.15 -8.97 1.73
N VAL A 311 -4.48 -9.63 2.82
CA VAL A 311 -3.57 -9.78 3.96
C VAL A 311 -2.34 -10.59 3.56
N LEU A 312 -2.50 -11.60 2.72
CA LEU A 312 -1.38 -12.40 2.20
C LEU A 312 -0.43 -11.55 1.35
N GLU A 313 -0.96 -10.77 0.41
CA GLU A 313 -0.14 -9.85 -0.41
C GLU A 313 0.64 -8.87 0.46
N GLU A 314 -0.06 -8.17 1.35
CA GLU A 314 0.57 -7.17 2.22
C GLU A 314 1.62 -7.79 3.15
N SER A 315 1.37 -8.97 3.69
CA SER A 315 2.30 -9.68 4.58
C SER A 315 3.59 -10.07 3.85
N LEU A 316 3.49 -10.63 2.64
CA LEU A 316 4.64 -10.96 1.82
C LEU A 316 5.41 -9.72 1.38
N ARG A 317 4.70 -8.63 1.06
CA ARG A 317 5.29 -7.36 0.67
C ARG A 317 6.09 -6.72 1.81
N TRP A 318 5.50 -6.58 2.98
CA TRP A 318 6.19 -6.02 4.13
C TRP A 318 7.32 -6.92 4.63
N GLY A 319 7.14 -8.26 4.59
CA GLY A 319 8.19 -9.21 4.91
C GLY A 319 9.41 -9.07 3.98
N ALA A 320 9.20 -8.90 2.68
CA ALA A 320 10.27 -8.67 1.72
C ALA A 320 10.98 -7.33 1.97
N ILE A 321 10.25 -6.25 2.28
CA ILE A 321 10.82 -4.94 2.61
C ILE A 321 11.70 -5.05 3.85
N VAL A 322 11.21 -5.68 4.93
CA VAL A 322 11.97 -5.90 6.17
C VAL A 322 13.22 -6.74 5.91
N HIS A 323 13.13 -7.74 5.05
CA HIS A 323 14.28 -8.57 4.67
C HIS A 323 15.37 -7.74 3.99
N LEU A 324 15.00 -6.86 3.06
CA LEU A 324 15.93 -5.95 2.38
C LEU A 324 16.56 -4.93 3.35
N LEU A 325 15.75 -4.34 4.22
CA LEU A 325 16.23 -3.33 5.19
C LEU A 325 17.10 -3.93 6.29
N GLY A 326 16.80 -5.16 6.71
CA GLY A 326 17.57 -5.89 7.70
C GLY A 326 18.90 -6.45 7.17
N ASN A 327 19.29 -6.11 5.94
CA ASN A 327 20.53 -6.59 5.29
C ASN A 327 20.67 -8.12 5.31
N ARG A 328 19.57 -8.85 5.26
CA ARG A 328 19.60 -10.31 5.23
C ARG A 328 20.10 -10.79 3.87
N GLN A 329 20.91 -11.85 3.90
CA GLN A 329 21.48 -12.40 2.67
C GLN A 329 20.43 -13.08 1.79
N GLY A 330 20.57 -12.93 0.48
CA GLY A 330 19.73 -13.61 -0.50
C GLY A 330 18.36 -12.97 -0.73
N LEU A 331 17.56 -13.64 -1.54
CA LEU A 331 16.17 -13.28 -1.77
C LEU A 331 15.34 -13.63 -0.52
N TYR A 332 14.29 -12.85 -0.25
CA TYR A 332 13.34 -13.20 0.82
C TYR A 332 12.73 -14.58 0.56
N PRO A 333 12.97 -15.58 1.43
CA PRO A 333 12.70 -16.99 1.13
C PRO A 333 11.28 -17.32 0.69
N PRO A 334 10.21 -16.69 1.25
CA PRO A 334 8.83 -16.96 0.84
C PRO A 334 8.50 -16.65 -0.62
N LEU A 335 9.22 -15.73 -1.28
CA LEU A 335 8.81 -15.20 -2.58
C LEU A 335 8.77 -16.24 -3.70
N GLU A 336 9.79 -17.10 -3.81
CA GLU A 336 9.83 -18.11 -4.89
C GLU A 336 8.72 -19.16 -4.70
N ALA A 337 8.52 -19.62 -3.48
CA ALA A 337 7.47 -20.58 -3.16
C ALA A 337 6.06 -19.99 -3.36
N ALA A 338 5.85 -18.74 -2.93
CA ALA A 338 4.58 -18.03 -3.12
C ALA A 338 4.29 -17.75 -4.60
N ALA A 339 5.30 -17.38 -5.40
CA ALA A 339 5.17 -17.22 -6.84
C ALA A 339 4.80 -18.54 -7.53
N GLY A 340 5.45 -19.65 -7.18
CA GLY A 340 5.10 -20.97 -7.69
C GLY A 340 3.68 -21.39 -7.36
N TRP A 341 3.27 -21.16 -6.12
CA TRP A 341 1.95 -21.52 -5.63
C TRP A 341 0.81 -20.68 -6.24
N SER A 342 1.00 -19.37 -6.45
CA SER A 342 -0.02 -18.45 -6.97
C SER A 342 -0.09 -18.41 -8.49
N ARG A 343 0.91 -18.95 -9.22
CA ARG A 343 1.11 -18.77 -10.67
C ARG A 343 -0.11 -19.05 -11.54
N ASN A 344 -0.88 -20.10 -11.26
CA ASN A 344 -2.00 -20.53 -12.11
C ASN A 344 -3.36 -20.32 -11.46
N LYS A 345 -3.41 -19.57 -10.37
CA LYS A 345 -4.63 -19.27 -9.62
C LYS A 345 -5.15 -17.90 -10.00
N ARG A 346 -6.32 -17.84 -10.61
CA ARG A 346 -6.92 -16.58 -11.08
C ARG A 346 -7.25 -15.65 -9.93
N ASP A 347 -7.78 -16.19 -8.85
CA ASP A 347 -8.16 -15.54 -7.59
C ASP A 347 -6.96 -15.00 -6.79
N LEU A 348 -5.73 -15.28 -7.23
CA LEU A 348 -4.48 -14.81 -6.62
C LEU A 348 -3.61 -13.98 -7.58
N ALA A 349 -4.21 -13.42 -8.62
CA ALA A 349 -3.43 -12.68 -9.62
C ALA A 349 -2.74 -11.44 -9.04
N ILE A 350 -3.39 -10.75 -8.09
CA ILE A 350 -2.77 -9.62 -7.37
C ILE A 350 -1.56 -10.10 -6.57
N VAL A 351 -1.69 -11.20 -5.81
CA VAL A 351 -0.61 -11.80 -5.03
C VAL A 351 0.55 -12.20 -5.95
N TYR A 352 0.24 -12.90 -7.06
CA TYR A 352 1.26 -13.34 -8.02
C TYR A 352 2.05 -12.16 -8.61
N ALA A 353 1.35 -11.12 -9.06
CA ALA A 353 1.99 -9.94 -9.63
C ALA A 353 2.86 -9.18 -8.61
N SER A 354 2.35 -9.01 -7.38
CA SER A 354 3.09 -8.38 -6.29
C SER A 354 4.36 -9.15 -5.93
N VAL A 355 4.26 -10.47 -5.74
CA VAL A 355 5.39 -11.33 -5.40
C VAL A 355 6.47 -11.30 -6.48
N LEU A 356 6.10 -11.28 -7.76
CA LEU A 356 7.06 -11.14 -8.86
C LEU A 356 7.77 -9.78 -8.87
N ASN A 357 7.05 -8.70 -8.56
CA ASN A 357 7.65 -7.37 -8.41
C ASN A 357 8.68 -7.36 -7.26
N LEU A 358 8.31 -7.94 -6.12
CA LEU A 358 9.19 -8.04 -4.95
C LEU A 358 10.42 -8.90 -5.23
N ALA A 359 10.25 -10.01 -5.95
CA ALA A 359 11.37 -10.84 -6.39
C ALA A 359 12.31 -10.07 -7.33
N ALA A 360 11.75 -9.28 -8.26
CA ALA A 360 12.56 -8.43 -9.14
C ALA A 360 13.34 -7.37 -8.36
N GLU A 361 12.74 -6.72 -7.36
CA GLU A 361 13.42 -5.76 -6.46
C GLU A 361 14.54 -6.46 -5.67
N GLY A 362 14.26 -7.64 -5.13
CA GLY A 362 15.24 -8.44 -4.40
C GLY A 362 16.43 -8.87 -5.28
N TYR A 363 16.18 -9.38 -6.47
CA TYR A 363 17.26 -9.73 -7.42
C TYR A 363 18.07 -8.52 -7.85
N ALA A 364 17.42 -7.38 -8.08
CA ALA A 364 18.12 -6.12 -8.40
C ALA A 364 19.02 -5.67 -7.23
N ALA A 365 18.55 -5.83 -6.00
CA ALA A 365 19.34 -5.53 -4.80
C ALA A 365 20.57 -6.44 -4.64
N LEU A 366 20.49 -7.68 -5.13
CA LEU A 366 21.59 -8.65 -5.16
C LEU A 366 22.51 -8.47 -6.38
N GLY A 367 22.20 -7.56 -7.31
CA GLY A 367 22.95 -7.34 -8.56
C GLY A 367 22.64 -8.36 -9.66
N ASP A 368 21.69 -9.27 -9.46
CA ASP A 368 21.24 -10.23 -10.47
C ASP A 368 20.20 -9.60 -11.40
N LEU A 369 20.69 -8.74 -12.30
CA LEU A 369 19.85 -8.01 -13.23
C LEU A 369 19.16 -8.92 -14.26
N GLN A 370 19.70 -10.09 -14.54
CA GLN A 370 19.10 -11.04 -15.45
C GLN A 370 17.81 -11.63 -14.86
N ARG A 371 17.87 -12.13 -13.62
CA ARG A 371 16.67 -12.62 -12.93
C ARG A 371 15.68 -11.50 -12.65
N ALA A 372 16.15 -10.31 -12.27
CA ALA A 372 15.29 -9.15 -12.08
C ALA A 372 14.48 -8.81 -13.35
N ASN A 373 15.13 -8.74 -14.52
CA ASN A 373 14.47 -8.53 -15.81
C ASN A 373 13.49 -9.67 -16.15
N GLY A 374 13.85 -10.91 -15.91
CA GLY A 374 12.97 -12.07 -16.11
C GLY A 374 11.68 -11.99 -15.28
N ALA A 375 11.79 -11.61 -14.01
CA ALA A 375 10.67 -11.41 -13.13
C ALA A 375 9.78 -10.23 -13.61
N LEU A 376 10.36 -9.08 -13.99
CA LEU A 376 9.62 -7.94 -14.54
C LEU A 376 8.86 -8.26 -15.83
N GLN A 377 9.47 -9.01 -16.74
CA GLN A 377 8.80 -9.46 -17.97
C GLN A 377 7.63 -10.40 -17.65
N THR A 378 7.79 -11.27 -16.66
CA THR A 378 6.73 -12.19 -16.22
C THR A 378 5.58 -11.38 -15.59
N THR A 379 5.90 -10.40 -14.73
CA THR A 379 4.90 -9.47 -14.18
C THR A 379 4.15 -8.74 -15.28
N ARG A 380 4.85 -8.17 -16.27
CA ARG A 380 4.22 -7.47 -17.40
C ARG A 380 3.19 -8.34 -18.12
N ARG A 381 3.48 -9.63 -18.32
CA ARG A 381 2.55 -10.59 -18.92
C ARG A 381 1.35 -10.90 -18.01
N ALA A 382 1.60 -11.02 -16.70
CA ALA A 382 0.56 -11.31 -15.72
C ALA A 382 -0.45 -10.17 -15.57
N ILE A 383 0.00 -8.91 -15.57
CA ILE A 383 -0.84 -7.72 -15.38
C ILE A 383 -1.29 -7.05 -16.69
N GLY A 384 -0.67 -7.36 -17.83
CA GLY A 384 -0.79 -6.59 -19.08
C GLY A 384 -2.16 -6.62 -19.76
N ARG A 385 -3.05 -7.53 -19.36
CA ARG A 385 -4.42 -7.64 -19.89
C ARG A 385 -5.50 -7.17 -18.91
N ARG A 386 -5.12 -6.60 -17.80
CA ARG A 386 -5.99 -6.27 -16.66
C ARG A 386 -5.71 -4.86 -16.18
N GLY A 387 -6.66 -4.21 -15.55
CA GLY A 387 -6.55 -2.85 -15.00
C GLY A 387 -5.36 -2.61 -14.06
N MET A 388 -4.73 -3.69 -13.57
CA MET A 388 -3.54 -3.64 -12.71
C MET A 388 -2.34 -2.92 -13.32
N SER A 389 -2.19 -2.92 -14.66
CA SER A 389 -1.01 -2.32 -15.31
C SER A 389 -0.95 -0.80 -15.16
N ALA A 390 -2.10 -0.15 -15.08
CA ALA A 390 -2.24 1.30 -14.90
C ALA A 390 -2.33 1.71 -13.42
N GLY A 391 -2.47 0.74 -12.50
CA GLY A 391 -2.64 0.95 -11.06
C GLY A 391 -1.33 0.88 -10.27
N ARG A 392 -1.47 0.75 -8.95
CA ARG A 392 -0.35 0.74 -7.98
C ARG A 392 0.68 -0.37 -8.25
N LEU A 393 0.22 -1.58 -8.63
CA LEU A 393 1.11 -2.70 -8.98
C LEU A 393 1.93 -2.42 -10.24
N GLY A 394 1.32 -1.78 -11.25
CA GLY A 394 2.03 -1.32 -12.45
C GLY A 394 3.07 -0.26 -12.13
N ALA A 395 2.72 0.73 -11.32
CA ALA A 395 3.66 1.77 -10.89
C ALA A 395 4.83 1.20 -10.06
N GLN A 396 4.58 0.18 -9.24
CA GLN A 396 5.65 -0.52 -8.52
C GLN A 396 6.57 -1.27 -9.49
N ARG A 397 6.01 -2.00 -10.46
CA ARG A 397 6.79 -2.64 -11.53
C ARG A 397 7.67 -1.64 -12.26
N ASP A 398 7.11 -0.50 -12.64
CA ASP A 398 7.84 0.51 -13.41
C ASP A 398 8.94 1.18 -12.59
N TYR A 399 8.72 1.37 -11.28
CA TYR A 399 9.77 1.84 -10.37
C TYR A 399 10.96 0.86 -10.31
N ILE A 400 10.69 -0.43 -10.18
CA ILE A 400 11.72 -1.47 -10.18
C ILE A 400 12.39 -1.57 -11.56
N ALA A 401 11.60 -1.42 -12.64
CA ALA A 401 12.13 -1.39 -14.01
C ALA A 401 13.07 -0.20 -14.25
N ALA A 402 12.78 0.96 -13.67
CA ALA A 402 13.69 2.11 -13.72
C ALA A 402 15.03 1.80 -13.03
N LEU A 403 14.97 1.24 -11.81
CA LEU A 403 16.16 0.82 -11.06
C LEU A 403 17.00 -0.18 -11.87
N VAL A 404 16.36 -1.23 -12.40
CA VAL A 404 17.04 -2.28 -13.21
C VAL A 404 17.59 -1.70 -14.50
N GLY A 405 16.87 -0.80 -15.17
CA GLY A 405 17.31 -0.11 -16.39
C GLY A 405 18.59 0.68 -16.17
N TYR A 406 18.63 1.50 -15.13
CA TYR A 406 19.82 2.28 -14.78
C TYR A 406 20.99 1.39 -14.34
N ALA A 407 20.73 0.40 -13.46
CA ALA A 407 21.77 -0.52 -13.03
C ALA A 407 22.36 -1.35 -14.18
N GLY A 408 21.54 -1.67 -15.19
CA GLY A 408 21.94 -2.37 -16.42
C GLY A 408 22.54 -1.49 -17.51
N GLY A 409 22.75 -0.20 -17.26
CA GLY A 409 23.35 0.74 -18.23
C GLY A 409 22.39 1.24 -19.31
N ASN A 410 21.09 0.96 -19.23
CA ASN A 410 20.09 1.38 -20.19
C ASN A 410 19.34 2.65 -19.72
N LYS A 411 19.94 3.83 -19.98
CA LYS A 411 19.36 5.12 -19.58
C LYS A 411 17.95 5.31 -20.11
N LYS A 412 17.71 5.02 -21.39
CA LYS A 412 16.42 5.22 -22.03
C LYS A 412 15.31 4.43 -21.33
N ALA A 413 15.55 3.14 -21.09
CA ALA A 413 14.58 2.31 -20.39
C ALA A 413 14.35 2.78 -18.95
N GLY A 414 15.40 3.24 -18.25
CA GLY A 414 15.29 3.82 -16.92
C GLY A 414 14.46 5.08 -16.89
N ASP A 415 14.71 6.02 -17.79
CA ASP A 415 13.98 7.31 -17.89
C ASP A 415 12.50 7.08 -18.25
N GLU A 416 12.20 6.22 -19.22
CA GLU A 416 10.82 5.89 -19.62
C GLU A 416 10.02 5.27 -18.47
N ALA A 417 10.62 4.32 -17.77
CA ALA A 417 9.99 3.68 -16.63
C ALA A 417 9.76 4.66 -15.46
N LEU A 418 10.75 5.50 -15.16
CA LEU A 418 10.62 6.52 -14.12
C LEU A 418 9.56 7.57 -14.48
N ALA A 419 9.50 7.99 -15.74
CA ALA A 419 8.46 8.91 -16.21
C ALA A 419 7.06 8.32 -16.03
N ALA A 420 6.86 7.02 -16.30
CA ALA A 420 5.59 6.33 -16.07
C ALA A 420 5.20 6.32 -14.58
N VAL A 421 6.15 6.08 -13.67
CA VAL A 421 5.92 6.19 -12.23
C VAL A 421 5.47 7.59 -11.84
N MET A 422 6.20 8.62 -12.28
CA MET A 422 5.90 10.01 -11.92
C MET A 422 4.55 10.46 -12.48
N ASP A 423 4.18 9.99 -13.67
CA ASP A 423 2.88 10.26 -14.26
C ASP A 423 1.74 9.63 -13.43
N PHE A 424 1.88 8.35 -13.03
CA PHE A 424 0.93 7.70 -12.13
C PHE A 424 0.77 8.46 -10.80
N GLN A 425 1.89 8.83 -10.18
CA GLN A 425 1.89 9.54 -8.90
C GLN A 425 1.17 10.89 -9.00
N ARG A 426 1.46 11.67 -10.03
CA ARG A 426 0.86 13.01 -10.24
C ARG A 426 -0.61 12.96 -10.62
N ARG A 427 -1.09 11.89 -11.24
CA ARG A 427 -2.51 11.70 -11.59
C ARG A 427 -3.38 11.30 -10.41
N GLY A 428 -2.86 11.22 -9.21
CA GLY A 428 -3.61 10.94 -7.98
C GLY A 428 -3.20 9.65 -7.25
N GLY A 429 -2.11 8.98 -7.72
CA GLY A 429 -1.62 7.74 -7.10
C GLY A 429 -0.72 7.96 -5.88
N SER A 430 -0.23 9.18 -5.63
CA SER A 430 0.65 9.49 -4.51
C SER A 430 -0.12 9.80 -3.23
N LEU A 431 0.17 9.05 -2.17
CA LEU A 431 -0.33 9.32 -0.82
C LEU A 431 0.17 10.67 -0.29
N ARG A 432 1.44 11.00 -0.51
CA ARG A 432 2.03 12.26 -0.05
C ARG A 432 1.38 13.48 -0.73
N LEU A 433 1.16 13.42 -2.04
CA LEU A 433 0.48 14.50 -2.77
C LEU A 433 -0.99 14.62 -2.37
N ALA A 434 -1.66 13.49 -2.10
CA ALA A 434 -3.04 13.49 -1.60
C ALA A 434 -3.11 14.15 -0.21
N GLN A 435 -2.17 13.86 0.69
CA GLN A 435 -2.10 14.50 2.01
C GLN A 435 -1.92 16.02 1.91
N VAL A 436 -1.05 16.48 1.01
CA VAL A 436 -0.87 17.93 0.75
C VAL A 436 -2.17 18.56 0.24
N ALA A 437 -2.84 17.91 -0.73
CA ALA A 437 -4.11 18.39 -1.26
C ALA A 437 -5.23 18.45 -0.19
N ILE A 438 -5.29 17.45 0.70
CA ILE A 438 -6.24 17.42 1.82
C ILE A 438 -5.93 18.54 2.82
N ALA A 439 -4.66 18.79 3.13
CA ALA A 439 -4.26 19.91 4.00
C ALA A 439 -4.71 21.26 3.42
N ASP A 440 -4.52 21.44 2.10
CA ASP A 440 -5.00 22.61 1.36
C ASP A 440 -6.52 22.75 1.46
N GLU A 441 -7.28 21.67 1.26
CA GLU A 441 -8.73 21.63 1.40
C GLU A 441 -9.17 22.02 2.81
N MET A 442 -8.54 21.45 3.85
CA MET A 442 -8.87 21.73 5.25
C MET A 442 -8.64 23.20 5.65
N TYR A 443 -7.55 23.80 5.16
CA TYR A 443 -7.25 25.20 5.46
C TYR A 443 -8.14 26.16 4.65
N THR A 444 -8.28 25.96 3.35
CA THR A 444 -9.07 26.86 2.48
C THR A 444 -10.56 26.82 2.77
N SER A 445 -11.08 25.67 3.24
CA SER A 445 -12.49 25.55 3.68
C SER A 445 -12.74 26.13 5.09
N GLY A 446 -11.70 26.56 5.81
CA GLY A 446 -11.81 27.02 7.19
C GLY A 446 -12.04 25.90 8.23
N MET A 447 -11.88 24.63 7.83
CA MET A 447 -11.98 23.48 8.74
C MET A 447 -10.89 23.53 9.82
N ILE A 448 -9.70 24.00 9.45
CA ILE A 448 -8.61 24.28 10.39
C ILE A 448 -8.21 25.76 10.31
N ARG A 449 -7.82 26.31 11.46
CA ARG A 449 -7.33 27.70 11.57
C ARG A 449 -5.81 27.76 11.33
N ALA A 450 -5.27 28.95 11.10
CA ALA A 450 -3.85 29.17 10.84
C ALA A 450 -2.92 28.49 11.85
N ARG A 451 -3.29 28.47 13.14
CA ARG A 451 -2.50 27.79 14.19
C ARG A 451 -2.32 26.29 13.89
N THR A 452 -3.40 25.60 13.53
CA THR A 452 -3.36 24.18 13.20
C THR A 452 -2.76 23.96 11.80
N ALA A 453 -3.05 24.86 10.86
CA ALA A 453 -2.55 24.79 9.50
C ALA A 453 -1.02 24.79 9.44
N VAL A 454 -0.35 25.60 10.26
CA VAL A 454 1.10 25.63 10.37
C VAL A 454 1.66 24.24 10.74
N ASP A 455 1.10 23.59 11.76
CA ASP A 455 1.55 22.26 12.20
C ASP A 455 1.25 21.18 11.14
N VAL A 456 0.10 21.28 10.48
CA VAL A 456 -0.31 20.39 9.39
C VAL A 456 0.66 20.51 8.22
N TYR A 457 0.93 21.72 7.73
CA TYR A 457 1.85 21.93 6.61
C TYR A 457 3.28 21.53 6.95
N ALA A 458 3.75 21.77 8.18
CA ALA A 458 5.05 21.33 8.65
C ALA A 458 5.21 19.79 8.53
N ASN A 459 4.13 19.05 8.76
CA ASN A 459 4.13 17.58 8.65
C ASN A 459 4.04 17.08 7.20
N VAL A 460 3.10 17.62 6.40
CA VAL A 460 2.86 17.08 5.04
C VAL A 460 3.88 17.55 4.02
N LEU A 461 4.45 18.76 4.19
CA LEU A 461 5.46 19.35 3.31
C LEU A 461 6.89 19.09 3.81
N ARG A 462 7.10 18.30 4.86
CA ARG A 462 8.44 17.95 5.34
C ARG A 462 9.25 17.20 4.29
N ASP A 463 10.55 17.35 4.34
CA ASP A 463 11.46 16.55 3.52
C ASP A 463 11.35 15.06 3.90
N PRO A 464 11.54 14.14 2.93
CA PRO A 464 11.53 12.72 3.21
C PRO A 464 12.63 12.32 4.20
N THR A 465 12.25 11.62 5.26
CA THR A 465 13.17 11.05 6.24
C THR A 465 13.82 9.76 5.71
N PRO A 466 14.90 9.26 6.36
CA PRO A 466 15.45 7.94 6.05
C PRO A 466 14.42 6.83 6.09
N THR A 467 13.50 6.87 7.05
CA THR A 467 12.39 5.91 7.17
C THR A 467 11.46 5.98 5.96
N ASP A 468 11.11 7.18 5.48
CA ASP A 468 10.30 7.33 4.27
C ASP A 468 10.99 6.71 3.04
N TRP A 469 12.31 6.91 2.89
CA TRP A 469 13.08 6.29 1.80
C TRP A 469 13.17 4.77 1.92
N ALA A 470 13.25 4.26 3.13
CA ALA A 470 13.27 2.83 3.38
C ALA A 470 11.93 2.16 3.03
N LEU A 471 10.84 2.76 3.47
CA LEU A 471 9.50 2.17 3.34
C LEU A 471 8.83 2.49 2.00
N GLU A 472 8.84 3.76 1.58
CA GLU A 472 8.11 4.24 0.40
C GLU A 472 8.96 5.19 -0.46
N PRO A 473 10.02 4.67 -1.13
CA PRO A 473 10.94 5.50 -1.91
C PRO A 473 10.27 6.23 -3.08
N LYS A 474 9.20 5.67 -3.68
CA LYS A 474 8.43 6.34 -4.73
C LYS A 474 7.76 7.61 -4.24
N GLU A 475 7.12 7.54 -3.06
CA GLU A 475 6.47 8.70 -2.43
C GLU A 475 7.50 9.77 -2.06
N SER A 476 8.64 9.34 -1.54
CA SER A 476 9.76 10.23 -1.19
C SER A 476 10.31 10.96 -2.42
N LEU A 477 10.49 10.25 -3.53
CA LEU A 477 10.93 10.86 -4.79
C LEU A 477 9.88 11.83 -5.35
N THR A 478 8.60 11.47 -5.24
CA THR A 478 7.50 12.27 -5.75
C THR A 478 7.43 13.63 -5.08
N ILE A 479 7.57 13.70 -3.76
CA ILE A 479 7.53 14.97 -3.03
C ILE A 479 8.72 15.87 -3.38
N LEU A 480 9.90 15.30 -3.64
CA LEU A 480 11.08 16.05 -4.07
C LEU A 480 10.97 16.58 -5.50
N LEU A 481 10.32 15.82 -6.39
CA LEU A 481 10.19 16.17 -7.81
C LEU A 481 8.96 17.03 -8.13
N THR A 482 8.11 17.32 -7.15
CA THR A 482 6.89 18.08 -7.34
C THR A 482 7.01 19.41 -6.58
N PRO A 483 7.15 20.55 -7.28
CA PRO A 483 7.17 21.85 -6.62
C PRO A 483 5.77 22.14 -6.04
N GLN A 484 5.68 22.24 -4.72
CA GLN A 484 4.42 22.45 -3.98
C GLN A 484 4.19 23.96 -3.75
N SER A 485 4.34 24.78 -4.80
CA SER A 485 4.33 26.25 -4.67
C SER A 485 3.04 26.77 -4.01
N GLY A 486 1.87 26.33 -4.50
CA GLY A 486 0.60 26.79 -3.92
C GLY A 486 0.39 26.40 -2.46
N SER A 487 0.83 25.20 -2.05
CA SER A 487 0.72 24.76 -0.65
C SER A 487 1.74 25.47 0.25
N LEU A 488 2.93 25.76 -0.28
CA LEU A 488 3.93 26.59 0.42
C LEU A 488 3.48 28.03 0.59
N ASP A 489 2.79 28.60 -0.41
CA ASP A 489 2.20 29.93 -0.31
C ASP A 489 1.13 29.97 0.81
N ARG A 490 0.25 28.96 0.89
CA ARG A 490 -0.74 28.83 1.99
C ARG A 490 -0.09 28.64 3.35
N TRP A 491 0.99 27.86 3.44
CA TRP A 491 1.75 27.74 4.69
C TRP A 491 2.36 29.08 5.11
N PHE A 492 2.92 29.82 4.14
CA PHE A 492 3.43 31.17 4.37
C PHE A 492 2.32 32.12 4.85
N GLU A 493 1.13 32.12 4.20
CA GLU A 493 -0.04 32.88 4.62
C GLU A 493 -0.46 32.56 6.06
N ALA A 494 -0.52 31.26 6.41
CA ALA A 494 -0.84 30.82 7.77
C ALA A 494 0.20 31.28 8.80
N ALA A 495 1.48 31.32 8.45
CA ALA A 495 2.54 31.85 9.32
C ALA A 495 2.40 33.37 9.53
N ILE A 496 2.08 34.13 8.48
CA ILE A 496 1.82 35.57 8.56
C ILE A 496 0.58 35.88 9.40
N GLU A 497 -0.52 35.13 9.22
CA GLU A 497 -1.75 35.28 10.02
C GLU A 497 -1.49 35.09 11.53
N ARG A 498 -0.42 34.34 11.88
CA ARG A 498 0.03 34.12 13.27
C ARG A 498 1.05 35.12 13.78
N ASP A 499 1.43 36.12 13.01
CA ASP A 499 2.59 36.98 13.27
C ASP A 499 3.91 36.23 13.51
N ASP A 500 4.06 35.00 12.94
CA ASP A 500 5.25 34.18 13.07
C ASP A 500 6.24 34.50 11.93
N VAL A 501 6.88 35.67 12.03
CA VAL A 501 7.82 36.14 11.02
C VAL A 501 9.02 35.20 10.80
N PRO A 502 9.63 34.60 11.86
CA PRO A 502 10.71 33.63 11.66
C PRO A 502 10.27 32.45 10.79
N LEU A 503 9.11 31.86 11.08
CA LEU A 503 8.57 30.76 10.29
C LEU A 503 8.25 31.18 8.85
N ALA A 504 7.68 32.36 8.64
CA ALA A 504 7.40 32.87 7.30
C ALA A 504 8.69 32.97 6.45
N ILE A 505 9.80 33.45 7.03
CA ILE A 505 11.10 33.50 6.37
C ILE A 505 11.60 32.07 6.05
N GLU A 506 11.49 31.14 6.99
CA GLU A 506 11.88 29.73 6.77
C GLU A 506 11.09 29.10 5.63
N VAL A 507 9.77 29.30 5.60
CA VAL A 507 8.89 28.76 4.54
C VAL A 507 9.24 29.37 3.17
N ALA A 508 9.53 30.68 3.10
CA ALA A 508 9.95 31.35 1.88
C ALA A 508 11.28 30.80 1.35
N ASP A 509 12.25 30.57 2.24
CA ASP A 509 13.53 29.95 1.88
C ASP A 509 13.35 28.51 1.42
N ARG A 510 12.50 27.74 2.12
CA ARG A 510 12.13 26.39 1.72
C ARG A 510 11.47 26.35 0.34
N ALA A 511 10.62 27.30 0.01
CA ALA A 511 10.00 27.39 -1.32
C ALA A 511 11.04 27.60 -2.43
N ARG A 512 12.05 28.44 -2.20
CA ARG A 512 13.19 28.66 -3.12
C ARG A 512 14.00 27.37 -3.28
N ARG A 513 14.35 26.74 -2.16
CA ARG A 513 15.14 25.50 -2.13
C ARG A 513 14.39 24.39 -2.88
N LEU A 514 13.12 24.14 -2.60
CA LEU A 514 12.35 23.09 -3.25
C LEU A 514 12.20 23.35 -4.75
N ARG A 515 11.98 24.59 -5.18
CA ARG A 515 11.93 24.97 -6.60
C ARG A 515 13.26 24.67 -7.30
N PHE A 516 14.39 24.97 -6.66
CA PHE A 516 15.71 24.65 -7.20
C PHE A 516 15.93 23.14 -7.29
N PHE A 517 15.76 22.40 -6.19
CA PHE A 517 16.02 20.97 -6.18
C PHE A 517 15.06 20.17 -7.05
N SER A 518 13.79 20.55 -7.14
CA SER A 518 12.83 19.86 -8.03
C SER A 518 13.18 19.97 -9.52
N SER A 519 13.98 20.99 -9.92
CA SER A 519 14.50 21.14 -11.29
C SER A 519 15.72 20.27 -11.58
N LEU A 520 16.36 19.73 -10.54
CA LEU A 520 17.53 18.87 -10.68
C LEU A 520 17.14 17.38 -10.87
N PRO A 521 17.99 16.59 -11.52
CA PRO A 521 17.77 15.14 -11.64
C PRO A 521 17.58 14.50 -10.28
N MET A 522 16.56 13.66 -10.15
CA MET A 522 16.18 12.97 -8.89
C MET A 522 15.99 13.92 -7.69
N GLY A 523 15.51 15.16 -7.92
CA GLY A 523 15.29 16.12 -6.84
C GLY A 523 16.57 16.54 -6.12
N GLY A 524 17.69 16.62 -6.84
CA GLY A 524 19.00 16.93 -6.27
C GLY A 524 19.72 15.76 -5.60
N ARG A 525 19.09 14.58 -5.52
CA ARG A 525 19.67 13.40 -4.84
C ARG A 525 20.98 12.94 -5.48
N LEU A 526 21.12 13.06 -6.81
CA LEU A 526 22.38 12.74 -7.49
C LEU A 526 23.53 13.67 -7.11
N LEU A 527 23.23 14.93 -6.84
CA LEU A 527 24.24 15.90 -6.38
C LEU A 527 24.82 15.46 -5.03
N ASN A 528 23.94 15.07 -4.11
CA ASN A 528 24.36 14.59 -2.79
C ASN A 528 25.18 13.30 -2.88
N LEU A 529 24.77 12.35 -3.71
CA LEU A 529 25.51 11.10 -3.91
C LEU A 529 26.90 11.36 -4.51
N ARG A 530 27.02 12.26 -5.47
CA ARG A 530 28.33 12.67 -6.03
C ARG A 530 29.19 13.28 -4.95
N TRP A 531 28.65 14.19 -4.14
CA TRP A 531 29.41 14.81 -3.07
C TRP A 531 29.90 13.77 -2.05
N ILE A 532 29.05 12.84 -1.60
CA ILE A 532 29.43 11.74 -0.71
C ILE A 532 30.57 10.91 -1.31
N LEU A 533 30.51 10.60 -2.61
CA LEU A 533 31.50 9.73 -3.27
C LEU A 533 32.81 10.44 -3.64
N GLU A 534 32.77 11.72 -4.03
CA GLU A 534 33.90 12.44 -4.63
C GLU A 534 34.57 13.45 -3.69
N ALA A 535 33.89 13.90 -2.61
CA ALA A 535 34.47 14.88 -1.69
C ALA A 535 35.72 14.33 -0.99
N PRO A 536 36.72 15.18 -0.71
CA PRO A 536 37.86 14.79 0.13
C PRO A 536 37.40 14.25 1.49
N GLU A 537 38.02 13.17 1.96
CA GLU A 537 37.61 12.50 3.20
C GLU A 537 37.62 13.44 4.41
N ALA A 538 38.53 14.41 4.42
CA ALA A 538 38.63 15.42 5.48
C ALA A 538 37.40 16.36 5.55
N ARG A 539 36.60 16.45 4.49
CA ARG A 539 35.39 17.27 4.43
C ARG A 539 34.10 16.48 4.74
N LEU A 540 34.20 15.16 4.87
CA LEU A 540 33.09 14.30 5.21
C LEU A 540 33.00 14.13 6.72
N ASP A 541 31.79 14.26 7.25
CA ASP A 541 31.47 13.82 8.60
C ASP A 541 31.46 12.28 8.71
N ASN A 542 31.28 11.76 9.91
CA ASN A 542 31.27 10.31 10.14
C ASN A 542 30.11 9.60 9.44
N VAL A 543 28.95 10.25 9.33
CA VAL A 543 27.77 9.68 8.67
C VAL A 543 28.01 9.54 7.18
N ALA A 544 28.50 10.59 6.53
CA ALA A 544 28.86 10.57 5.11
C ALA A 544 29.97 9.56 4.77
N LYS A 545 30.96 9.38 5.66
CA LYS A 545 32.00 8.35 5.50
C LYS A 545 31.41 6.94 5.54
N LEU A 546 30.53 6.66 6.50
CA LEU A 546 29.84 5.37 6.59
C LEU A 546 28.95 5.12 5.35
N GLN A 547 28.23 6.13 4.89
CA GLN A 547 27.44 6.04 3.65
C GLN A 547 28.31 5.77 2.44
N ARG A 548 29.45 6.47 2.30
CA ARG A 548 30.42 6.20 1.22
C ARG A 548 30.87 4.74 1.23
N GLN A 549 31.25 4.22 2.39
CA GLN A 549 31.68 2.83 2.53
C GLN A 549 30.57 1.85 2.16
N ASP A 550 29.35 2.05 2.66
CA ASP A 550 28.20 1.20 2.34
C ASP A 550 27.91 1.20 0.83
N ILE A 551 27.88 2.37 0.20
CA ILE A 551 27.65 2.49 -1.25
C ILE A 551 28.73 1.77 -2.05
N LEU A 552 30.02 1.95 -1.71
CA LEU A 552 31.13 1.33 -2.45
C LEU A 552 31.18 -0.19 -2.27
N VAL A 553 30.81 -0.70 -1.09
CA VAL A 553 30.70 -2.16 -0.84
C VAL A 553 29.57 -2.77 -1.66
N ARG A 554 28.42 -2.10 -1.72
CA ARG A 554 27.24 -2.61 -2.46
C ARG A 554 27.35 -2.42 -3.95
N PHE A 555 28.08 -1.41 -4.41
CA PHE A 555 28.30 -1.07 -5.81
C PHE A 555 29.80 -1.01 -6.14
N PRO A 556 30.50 -2.13 -6.18
CA PRO A 556 31.93 -2.14 -6.47
C PRO A 556 32.27 -1.54 -7.85
N ALA A 557 31.32 -1.53 -8.79
CA ALA A 557 31.47 -0.89 -10.08
C ALA A 557 31.69 0.64 -9.97
N LEU A 558 31.12 1.30 -8.96
CA LEU A 558 31.38 2.73 -8.70
C LEU A 558 32.84 2.98 -8.34
N GLN A 559 33.38 2.14 -7.44
CA GLN A 559 34.79 2.24 -7.05
C GLN A 559 35.74 1.99 -8.24
N GLN A 560 35.44 0.95 -9.03
CA GLN A 560 36.24 0.63 -10.23
C GLN A 560 36.19 1.77 -11.27
N ASN A 561 35.00 2.34 -11.52
CA ASN A 561 34.86 3.47 -12.44
C ASN A 561 35.58 4.72 -11.93
N SER A 562 35.44 5.04 -10.64
CA SER A 562 36.15 6.19 -10.04
C SER A 562 37.67 6.03 -10.18
N GLN A 563 38.20 4.83 -9.97
CA GLN A 563 39.62 4.56 -10.14
C GLN A 563 40.06 4.75 -11.61
N LYS A 564 39.32 4.17 -12.57
CA LYS A 564 39.61 4.34 -14.01
C LYS A 564 39.54 5.80 -14.46
N ILE A 565 38.59 6.58 -13.92
CA ILE A 565 38.47 8.01 -14.19
C ILE A 565 39.70 8.76 -13.64
N ALA A 566 40.13 8.43 -12.39
CA ALA A 566 41.29 9.03 -11.78
C ALA A 566 42.59 8.72 -12.57
N ASP A 567 42.73 7.48 -13.03
CA ASP A 567 43.87 7.06 -13.83
C ASP A 567 43.92 7.77 -15.19
N ALA A 568 42.79 7.81 -15.90
CA ALA A 568 42.68 8.50 -17.19
C ALA A 568 42.91 10.03 -17.07
N ARG A 569 42.42 10.65 -15.98
CA ARG A 569 42.68 12.08 -15.67
C ARG A 569 44.16 12.33 -15.39
N ARG A 570 44.84 11.46 -14.66
CA ARG A 570 46.28 11.57 -14.38
C ARG A 570 47.10 11.44 -15.66
N GLU A 571 46.79 10.49 -16.52
CA GLU A 571 47.43 10.30 -17.80
C GLU A 571 47.23 11.54 -18.68
N LEU A 572 46.01 12.05 -18.78
CA LEU A 572 45.69 13.25 -19.54
C LEU A 572 46.43 14.51 -19.04
N ALA A 573 46.50 14.65 -17.68
CA ALA A 573 47.20 15.78 -17.04
C ALA A 573 48.72 15.74 -17.23
N ALA A 574 49.30 14.57 -17.47
CA ALA A 574 50.72 14.42 -17.78
C ALA A 574 51.05 14.74 -19.26
N MET A 575 50.06 14.93 -20.13
CA MET A 575 50.25 15.27 -21.52
C MET A 575 50.26 16.79 -21.73
N PRO A 576 50.96 17.29 -22.75
CA PRO A 576 50.91 18.72 -23.11
C PRO A 576 49.48 19.09 -23.55
N ILE A 577 49.01 20.29 -23.19
CA ILE A 577 47.67 20.80 -23.53
C ILE A 577 47.45 20.82 -25.04
N SER A 578 48.48 21.16 -25.82
CA SER A 578 48.51 21.08 -27.29
C SER A 578 49.79 20.43 -27.74
N SER A 579 49.70 19.55 -28.73
CA SER A 579 50.86 18.87 -29.32
C SER A 579 50.64 18.77 -30.83
N ASN A 580 51.72 18.99 -31.60
CA ASN A 580 51.73 18.73 -33.06
C ASN A 580 51.99 17.25 -33.35
N ASP A 581 52.32 16.45 -32.36
CA ASP A 581 52.50 15.00 -32.50
C ASP A 581 51.14 14.31 -32.63
N ARG A 582 50.90 13.68 -33.76
CA ARG A 582 49.67 12.96 -34.07
C ARG A 582 49.40 11.81 -33.09
N THR A 583 50.44 11.20 -32.57
CA THR A 583 50.28 10.08 -31.60
C THR A 583 49.73 10.60 -30.26
N VAL A 584 50.20 11.75 -29.80
CA VAL A 584 49.70 12.42 -28.60
C VAL A 584 48.26 12.87 -28.81
N GLN A 585 47.92 13.47 -29.97
CA GLN A 585 46.54 13.89 -30.27
C GLN A 585 45.57 12.71 -30.28
N VAL A 586 45.94 11.60 -30.92
CA VAL A 586 45.11 10.38 -30.94
C VAL A 586 44.93 9.82 -29.54
N ARG A 587 45.98 9.80 -28.71
CA ARG A 587 45.87 9.29 -27.33
C ARG A 587 45.01 10.21 -26.44
N GLN A 588 45.12 11.52 -26.60
CA GLN A 588 44.26 12.50 -25.93
C GLN A 588 42.78 12.27 -26.31
N GLY A 589 42.50 12.12 -27.61
CA GLY A 589 41.15 11.82 -28.11
C GLY A 589 40.57 10.55 -27.47
N ALA A 590 41.36 9.47 -27.45
CA ALA A 590 40.95 8.22 -26.84
C ALA A 590 40.66 8.33 -25.31
N LEU A 591 41.48 9.14 -24.60
CA LEU A 591 41.26 9.41 -23.17
C LEU A 591 39.99 10.24 -22.92
N TYR A 592 39.67 11.23 -23.76
CA TYR A 592 38.44 11.98 -23.67
C TYR A 592 37.21 11.10 -23.93
N GLU A 593 37.25 10.23 -24.94
CA GLU A 593 36.19 9.27 -25.20
C GLU A 593 36.00 8.29 -24.02
N GLN A 594 37.12 7.79 -23.49
CA GLN A 594 37.11 6.92 -22.30
C GLN A 594 36.50 7.62 -21.08
N LEU A 595 36.92 8.87 -20.78
CA LEU A 595 36.37 9.65 -19.67
C LEU A 595 34.88 9.92 -19.84
N THR A 596 34.43 10.23 -21.08
CA THR A 596 33.02 10.43 -21.38
C THR A 596 32.20 9.16 -21.13
N SER A 597 32.67 8.02 -21.62
CA SER A 597 32.03 6.73 -21.40
C SER A 597 31.94 6.35 -19.92
N LEU A 598 33.04 6.49 -19.18
CA LEU A 598 33.09 6.21 -17.73
C LEU A 598 32.18 7.15 -16.93
N ALA A 599 32.13 8.44 -17.30
CA ALA A 599 31.23 9.41 -16.66
C ALA A 599 29.76 9.07 -16.89
N GLN A 600 29.40 8.64 -18.10
CA GLN A 600 28.03 8.16 -18.41
C GLN A 600 27.67 6.90 -17.58
N GLN A 601 28.58 5.93 -17.49
CA GLN A 601 28.37 4.74 -16.67
C GLN A 601 28.23 5.10 -15.19
N GLN A 602 29.06 5.99 -14.67
CA GLN A 602 28.96 6.46 -13.28
C GLN A 602 27.61 7.13 -13.02
N GLU A 603 27.14 7.97 -13.93
CA GLU A 603 25.83 8.64 -13.84
C GLU A 603 24.67 7.62 -13.74
N LEU A 604 24.69 6.57 -14.56
CA LEU A 604 23.65 5.53 -14.54
C LEU A 604 23.66 4.75 -13.22
N LEU A 605 24.84 4.42 -12.72
CA LEU A 605 24.95 3.78 -11.41
C LEU A 605 24.45 4.67 -10.28
N LEU A 606 24.71 5.99 -10.33
CA LEU A 606 24.17 6.94 -9.36
C LEU A 606 22.63 7.01 -9.40
N HIS A 607 22.02 6.95 -10.57
CA HIS A 607 20.57 6.86 -10.71
C HIS A 607 20.02 5.59 -10.04
N ALA A 608 20.66 4.43 -10.27
CA ALA A 608 20.27 3.18 -9.62
C ALA A 608 20.41 3.26 -8.09
N VAL A 609 21.51 3.83 -7.58
CA VAL A 609 21.71 4.06 -6.13
C VAL A 609 20.63 4.98 -5.57
N ALA A 610 20.28 6.06 -6.30
CA ALA A 610 19.26 7.03 -5.88
C ALA A 610 17.86 6.42 -5.72
N LEU A 611 17.55 5.38 -6.47
CA LEU A 611 16.25 4.69 -6.42
C LEU A 611 16.18 3.55 -5.39
N ARG A 612 17.30 3.17 -4.75
CA ARG A 612 17.26 2.07 -3.78
C ARG A 612 16.57 2.46 -2.47
N ARG A 613 15.99 1.46 -1.82
CA ARG A 613 15.57 1.57 -0.42
C ARG A 613 16.81 1.68 0.46
N VAL A 614 16.92 2.76 1.21
CA VAL A 614 18.04 3.00 2.14
C VAL A 614 17.47 3.59 3.41
N ALA A 615 17.79 2.96 4.53
CA ALA A 615 17.42 3.46 5.87
C ALA A 615 18.49 4.42 6.45
N ALA A 616 19.38 4.96 5.62
CA ALA A 616 20.45 5.85 6.05
C ALA A 616 20.12 7.31 5.72
N GLU A 617 20.51 8.20 6.60
CA GLU A 617 20.36 9.64 6.43
C GLU A 617 21.14 10.13 5.21
N MET A 618 20.49 10.95 4.36
CA MET A 618 21.22 11.60 3.27
C MET A 618 21.88 12.89 3.78
N VAL A 619 23.19 12.91 3.70
CA VAL A 619 23.98 14.10 4.06
C VAL A 619 24.01 15.03 2.86
N PHE A 620 23.64 16.30 3.07
CA PHE A 620 23.74 17.34 2.07
C PHE A 620 25.13 17.97 2.13
N PRO A 621 25.67 18.44 0.96
CA PRO A 621 26.88 19.25 0.99
C PRO A 621 26.65 20.51 1.83
N PRO A 622 27.66 20.95 2.59
CA PRO A 622 27.57 22.13 3.42
C PRO A 622 27.34 23.41 2.60
#